data_5fedae6f029c47634cac9bbdb6b776fd
#
_entry.id   5fedae6f029c47634cac9bbdb6b776fd
#
_cell.length_a   1.000
_cell.length_b   1.000
_cell.length_c   1.000
_cell.angle_alpha   90.00
_cell.angle_beta   90.00
_cell.angle_gamma   90.00
#
_symmetry.space_group_name_H-M   'P 1'
#
loop_
_entity.id
_entity.type
_entity.pdbx_description
1 polymer ?
#
loop_
_entity_poly.entity_id
_entity_poly.type
_entity_poly.pdbx_seq_one_letter_code
_entity_poly.pdbx_strand_id
1 'polypeptide(L)'
;MLNPSSQPELSVTEVLSFLKKRQGILEGVCVTGGEPALSPDLPEFLAEIRALGYPVKLDTNGTRPDLLKELAGEGLIQMAAVDIKACPDNYPSLCGLLHPDLDAIKETVDFLINGTLDYEFRTTVVKELHSEQDFVAIGKWLSGAKAYYLQAYRDSEEVLQPGFSSFSYKDLEHFRQILMQTIPLVELRGID
;
A
#
# COMPACT_ATOMS: atom_id res chain seq x y z
N MET A 1 -6.33 9.47 5.34
CA MET A 1 -7.62 8.81 5.65
C MET A 1 -8.70 9.58 4.93
N LEU A 2 -9.56 8.90 4.19
CA LEU A 2 -10.75 9.51 3.57
C LEU A 2 -11.83 9.67 4.63
N ASN A 3 -12.69 10.70 4.49
CA ASN A 3 -13.80 10.90 5.40
C ASN A 3 -14.85 9.77 5.18
N PRO A 4 -15.10 8.87 6.14
CA PRO A 4 -16.00 7.73 5.95
C PRO A 4 -17.46 8.12 5.72
N SER A 5 -17.84 9.36 6.04
CA SER A 5 -19.24 9.84 5.90
C SER A 5 -19.61 10.31 4.49
N SER A 6 -18.70 10.29 3.52
CA SER A 6 -18.93 10.85 2.17
C SER A 6 -19.37 9.82 1.11
N GLN A 7 -19.32 8.53 1.42
CA GLN A 7 -19.67 7.46 0.48
C GLN A 7 -20.85 6.62 1.01
N PRO A 8 -21.78 6.20 0.15
CA PRO A 8 -22.81 5.27 0.56
C PRO A 8 -22.20 3.93 0.96
N GLU A 9 -22.60 3.39 2.11
CA GLU A 9 -22.21 2.05 2.52
C GLU A 9 -22.91 1.03 1.63
N LEU A 10 -22.11 0.18 0.97
CA LEU A 10 -22.61 -0.97 0.21
C LEU A 10 -22.45 -2.24 1.06
N SER A 11 -23.47 -3.09 1.06
CA SER A 11 -23.38 -4.40 1.66
C SER A 11 -22.45 -5.32 0.85
N VAL A 12 -21.84 -6.30 1.49
CA VAL A 12 -21.05 -7.35 0.83
C VAL A 12 -21.86 -8.00 -0.30
N THR A 13 -23.14 -8.27 -0.08
CA THR A 13 -24.03 -8.86 -1.09
C THR A 13 -24.17 -7.97 -2.34
N GLU A 14 -24.25 -6.65 -2.18
CA GLU A 14 -24.34 -5.73 -3.31
C GLU A 14 -23.03 -5.71 -4.10
N VAL A 15 -21.87 -5.67 -3.40
CA VAL A 15 -20.55 -5.73 -4.02
C VAL A 15 -20.37 -7.03 -4.80
N LEU A 16 -20.68 -8.18 -4.22
CA LEU A 16 -20.57 -9.48 -4.89
C LEU A 16 -21.53 -9.62 -6.08
N SER A 17 -22.74 -9.08 -5.96
CA SER A 17 -23.71 -9.03 -7.07
C SER A 17 -23.19 -8.17 -8.21
N PHE A 18 -22.54 -7.03 -7.91
CA PHE A 18 -21.88 -6.21 -8.92
C PHE A 18 -20.74 -6.96 -9.61
N LEU A 19 -19.84 -7.57 -8.84
CA LEU A 19 -18.70 -8.34 -9.37
C LEU A 19 -19.18 -9.48 -10.26
N LYS A 20 -20.22 -10.22 -9.84
CA LYS A 20 -20.80 -11.29 -10.63
C LYS A 20 -21.29 -10.81 -12.01
N LYS A 21 -21.88 -9.63 -12.09
CA LYS A 21 -22.33 -9.03 -13.36
C LYS A 21 -21.17 -8.54 -14.24
N ARG A 22 -19.98 -8.45 -13.71
CA ARG A 22 -18.77 -7.92 -14.39
C ARG A 22 -17.75 -9.00 -14.72
N GLN A 23 -18.07 -10.28 -14.50
CA GLN A 23 -17.22 -11.39 -14.90
C GLN A 23 -16.92 -11.32 -16.41
N GLY A 24 -15.64 -11.50 -16.76
CA GLY A 24 -15.15 -11.37 -18.15
C GLY A 24 -14.96 -9.91 -18.63
N ILE A 25 -15.27 -8.90 -17.79
CA ILE A 25 -15.04 -7.48 -18.06
C ILE A 25 -13.92 -6.93 -17.16
N LEU A 26 -14.01 -7.18 -15.85
CA LEU A 26 -12.98 -6.79 -14.90
C LEU A 26 -11.88 -7.85 -14.84
N GLU A 27 -10.64 -7.40 -14.80
CA GLU A 27 -9.45 -8.27 -14.74
C GLU A 27 -9.13 -8.74 -13.32
N GLY A 28 -9.58 -8.03 -12.29
CA GLY A 28 -9.32 -8.33 -10.90
C GLY A 28 -10.00 -7.34 -9.96
N VAL A 29 -9.78 -7.55 -8.66
CA VAL A 29 -10.32 -6.71 -7.59
C VAL A 29 -9.18 -6.22 -6.72
N CYS A 30 -9.12 -4.91 -6.48
CA CYS A 30 -8.24 -4.33 -5.48
C CYS A 30 -9.05 -4.08 -4.20
N VAL A 31 -8.66 -4.72 -3.12
CA VAL A 31 -9.24 -4.49 -1.79
C VAL A 31 -8.35 -3.50 -1.05
N THR A 32 -8.93 -2.36 -0.75
CA THR A 32 -8.26 -1.21 -0.12
C THR A 32 -9.23 -0.55 0.85
N GLY A 33 -8.81 0.52 1.52
CA GLY A 33 -9.66 1.28 2.44
C GLY A 33 -8.81 1.95 3.52
N GLY A 34 -9.28 2.00 4.76
CA GLY A 34 -8.45 2.44 5.90
C GLY A 34 -7.26 1.49 6.08
N GLU A 35 -7.51 0.34 6.69
CA GLU A 35 -6.60 -0.81 6.71
C GLU A 35 -7.46 -2.09 6.65
N PRO A 36 -7.52 -2.76 5.48
CA PRO A 36 -8.35 -3.94 5.31
C PRO A 36 -8.00 -5.07 6.27
N ALA A 37 -6.71 -5.22 6.61
CA ALA A 37 -6.23 -6.28 7.49
C ALA A 37 -6.72 -6.15 8.96
N LEU A 38 -7.45 -5.10 9.30
CA LEU A 38 -8.11 -4.95 10.61
C LEU A 38 -9.54 -5.53 10.61
N SER A 39 -10.12 -5.78 9.44
CA SER A 39 -11.45 -6.39 9.35
C SER A 39 -11.37 -7.90 9.62
N PRO A 40 -12.12 -8.42 10.62
CA PRO A 40 -12.14 -9.85 10.91
C PRO A 40 -12.76 -10.67 9.77
N ASP A 41 -13.62 -10.06 8.96
CA ASP A 41 -14.35 -10.72 7.88
C ASP A 41 -13.57 -10.69 6.55
N LEU A 42 -12.35 -10.11 6.55
CA LEU A 42 -11.54 -10.00 5.33
C LEU A 42 -11.29 -11.35 4.64
N PRO A 43 -10.86 -12.42 5.33
CA PRO A 43 -10.59 -13.70 4.67
C PRO A 43 -11.83 -14.28 3.97
N GLU A 44 -13.00 -14.23 4.62
CA GLU A 44 -14.26 -14.71 4.05
C GLU A 44 -14.65 -13.90 2.81
N PHE A 45 -14.57 -12.57 2.89
CA PHE A 45 -14.86 -11.70 1.75
C PHE A 45 -13.92 -11.95 0.55
N LEU A 46 -12.63 -12.15 0.81
CA LEU A 46 -11.67 -12.51 -0.25
C LEU A 46 -11.98 -13.86 -0.87
N ALA A 47 -12.37 -14.86 -0.06
CA ALA A 47 -12.76 -16.17 -0.57
C ALA A 47 -13.97 -16.09 -1.51
N GLU A 48 -14.97 -15.27 -1.20
CA GLU A 48 -16.13 -15.03 -2.06
C GLU A 48 -15.74 -14.35 -3.39
N ILE A 49 -14.84 -13.38 -3.36
CA ILE A 49 -14.30 -12.73 -4.58
C ILE A 49 -13.52 -13.76 -5.42
N ARG A 50 -12.70 -14.59 -4.78
CA ARG A 50 -11.94 -15.66 -5.45
C ARG A 50 -12.87 -16.72 -6.06
N ALA A 51 -13.96 -17.08 -5.40
CA ALA A 51 -14.97 -18.00 -5.91
C ALA A 51 -15.65 -17.48 -7.19
N LEU A 52 -15.72 -16.15 -7.40
CA LEU A 52 -16.16 -15.53 -8.65
C LEU A 52 -15.08 -15.57 -9.75
N GLY A 53 -13.86 -16.05 -9.46
CA GLY A 53 -12.77 -16.17 -10.43
C GLY A 53 -11.85 -14.94 -10.53
N TYR A 54 -12.03 -13.93 -9.71
CA TYR A 54 -11.19 -12.73 -9.74
C TYR A 54 -9.85 -12.94 -9.01
N PRO A 55 -8.71 -12.56 -9.60
CA PRO A 55 -7.51 -12.31 -8.83
C PRO A 55 -7.70 -11.09 -7.91
N VAL A 56 -7.09 -11.14 -6.73
CA VAL A 56 -7.20 -10.09 -5.73
C VAL A 56 -5.84 -9.45 -5.46
N LYS A 57 -5.82 -8.12 -5.48
CA LYS A 57 -4.74 -7.30 -4.95
C LYS A 57 -5.19 -6.74 -3.58
N LEU A 58 -4.35 -6.89 -2.57
CA LEU A 58 -4.56 -6.32 -1.24
C LEU A 58 -3.65 -5.11 -1.03
N ASP A 59 -4.25 -3.96 -0.74
CA ASP A 59 -3.53 -2.78 -0.30
C ASP A 59 -3.51 -2.76 1.23
N THR A 60 -2.32 -2.67 1.85
CA THR A 60 -2.17 -2.75 3.32
C THR A 60 -1.04 -1.86 3.82
N ASN A 61 -1.09 -1.49 5.09
CA ASN A 61 -0.01 -0.80 5.79
C ASN A 61 1.11 -1.76 6.28
N GLY A 62 0.93 -3.07 6.11
CA GLY A 62 1.92 -4.09 6.46
C GLY A 62 2.03 -4.43 7.96
N THR A 63 1.12 -3.97 8.80
CA THR A 63 1.17 -4.22 10.26
C THR A 63 0.66 -5.60 10.68
N ARG A 64 0.18 -6.42 9.74
CA ARG A 64 -0.37 -7.76 10.01
C ARG A 64 0.33 -8.83 9.16
N PRO A 65 1.63 -9.09 9.39
CA PRO A 65 2.40 -10.07 8.61
C PRO A 65 1.81 -11.48 8.66
N ASP A 66 1.31 -11.91 9.82
CA ASP A 66 0.71 -13.23 9.97
C ASP A 66 -0.49 -13.42 9.05
N LEU A 67 -1.43 -12.46 9.07
CA LEU A 67 -2.60 -12.49 8.20
C LEU A 67 -2.20 -12.44 6.72
N LEU A 68 -1.23 -11.59 6.35
CA LEU A 68 -0.76 -11.49 4.97
C LEU A 68 -0.20 -12.82 4.47
N LYS A 69 0.57 -13.53 5.30
CA LYS A 69 1.13 -14.85 5.00
C LYS A 69 0.04 -15.90 4.86
N GLU A 70 -0.96 -15.89 5.75
CA GLU A 70 -2.13 -16.75 5.70
C GLU A 70 -2.89 -16.56 4.39
N LEU A 71 -3.30 -15.31 4.07
CA LEU A 71 -4.04 -14.97 2.85
C LEU A 71 -3.28 -15.37 1.57
N ALA A 72 -1.95 -15.18 1.56
CA ALA A 72 -1.10 -15.59 0.45
C ALA A 72 -1.00 -17.12 0.35
N GLY A 73 -0.81 -17.82 1.47
CA GLY A 73 -0.71 -19.27 1.54
C GLY A 73 -1.99 -19.99 1.12
N GLU A 74 -3.15 -19.42 1.41
CA GLU A 74 -4.45 -19.91 1.00
C GLU A 74 -4.82 -19.50 -0.45
N GLY A 75 -4.00 -18.69 -1.11
CA GLY A 75 -4.26 -18.22 -2.47
C GLY A 75 -5.43 -17.22 -2.58
N LEU A 76 -5.79 -16.58 -1.47
CA LEU A 76 -6.85 -15.57 -1.42
C LEU A 76 -6.42 -14.24 -2.03
N ILE A 77 -5.12 -13.95 -2.05
CA ILE A 77 -4.53 -12.80 -2.73
C ILE A 77 -3.47 -13.24 -3.72
N GLN A 78 -3.33 -12.51 -4.83
CA GLN A 78 -2.32 -12.74 -5.86
C GLN A 78 -1.27 -11.63 -5.89
N MET A 79 -1.56 -10.48 -5.27
CA MET A 79 -0.66 -9.35 -5.18
C MET A 79 -0.90 -8.58 -3.88
N ALA A 80 0.17 -8.01 -3.32
CA ALA A 80 0.09 -7.06 -2.22
C ALA A 80 0.71 -5.72 -2.61
N ALA A 81 0.07 -4.62 -2.21
CA ALA A 81 0.69 -3.30 -2.22
C ALA A 81 0.87 -2.82 -0.79
N VAL A 82 2.11 -2.54 -0.40
CA VAL A 82 2.42 -2.13 0.98
C VAL A 82 2.84 -0.67 1.03
N ASP A 83 2.13 0.09 1.85
CA ASP A 83 2.43 1.49 2.10
C ASP A 83 3.62 1.62 3.07
N ILE A 84 4.76 2.02 2.57
CA ILE A 84 5.93 2.42 3.36
C ILE A 84 5.78 3.90 3.69
N LYS A 85 5.53 4.23 4.95
CA LYS A 85 5.20 5.61 5.36
C LYS A 85 6.45 6.48 5.55
N ALA A 86 7.58 5.88 5.95
CA ALA A 86 8.84 6.57 6.23
C ALA A 86 10.04 5.60 6.20
N CYS A 87 11.24 6.12 6.38
CA CYS A 87 12.38 5.29 6.77
C CYS A 87 12.19 4.73 8.20
N PRO A 88 12.84 3.61 8.57
CA PRO A 88 12.63 2.97 9.87
C PRO A 88 12.77 3.92 11.07
N ASP A 89 13.75 4.82 11.04
CA ASP A 89 14.02 5.74 12.14
C ASP A 89 12.93 6.81 12.33
N ASN A 90 12.27 7.21 11.24
CA ASN A 90 11.22 8.24 11.23
C ASN A 90 9.80 7.66 11.27
N TYR A 91 9.65 6.33 11.23
CA TYR A 91 8.34 5.69 11.21
C TYR A 91 7.43 6.10 12.39
N PRO A 92 7.93 6.16 13.65
CA PRO A 92 7.11 6.57 14.80
C PRO A 92 6.51 7.97 14.66
N SER A 93 7.29 8.91 14.10
CA SER A 93 6.86 10.31 13.98
C SER A 93 5.81 10.52 12.89
N LEU A 94 5.87 9.71 11.81
CA LEU A 94 4.99 9.85 10.64
C LEU A 94 3.70 9.03 10.71
N CYS A 95 3.68 7.93 11.47
CA CYS A 95 2.48 7.12 11.63
C CYS A 95 1.44 7.70 12.58
N GLY A 96 1.76 8.78 13.31
CA GLY A 96 0.88 9.34 14.34
C GLY A 96 0.63 8.38 15.52
N LEU A 97 1.38 7.29 15.61
CA LEU A 97 1.33 6.30 16.66
C LEU A 97 2.57 6.46 17.54
N LEU A 98 2.37 6.51 18.85
CA LEU A 98 3.50 6.57 19.81
C LEU A 98 4.45 5.36 19.69
N HIS A 99 3.93 4.21 19.27
CA HIS A 99 4.68 2.96 19.08
C HIS A 99 4.11 2.22 17.85
N PRO A 100 4.51 2.55 16.61
CA PRO A 100 4.18 1.71 15.47
C PRO A 100 4.89 0.36 15.64
N ASP A 101 4.22 -0.72 15.30
CA ASP A 101 4.84 -2.04 15.26
C ASP A 101 5.74 -2.14 14.01
N LEU A 102 6.92 -1.54 14.12
CA LEU A 102 7.90 -1.52 13.03
C LEU A 102 8.45 -2.92 12.75
N ASP A 103 8.50 -3.80 13.75
CA ASP A 103 8.98 -5.16 13.56
C ASP A 103 7.99 -5.97 12.72
N ALA A 104 6.70 -5.79 12.91
CA ALA A 104 5.67 -6.38 12.04
C ALA A 104 5.80 -5.88 10.58
N ILE A 105 6.06 -4.58 10.38
CA ILE A 105 6.26 -4.03 9.03
C ILE A 105 7.53 -4.59 8.38
N LYS A 106 8.62 -4.70 9.12
CA LYS A 106 9.86 -5.34 8.64
C LYS A 106 9.63 -6.79 8.26
N GLU A 107 8.89 -7.54 9.08
CA GLU A 107 8.53 -8.93 8.80
C GLU A 107 7.70 -9.05 7.51
N THR A 108 6.75 -8.12 7.29
CA THR A 108 5.99 -8.03 6.03
C THR A 108 6.92 -7.76 4.84
N VAL A 109 7.84 -6.83 4.96
CA VAL A 109 8.82 -6.50 3.91
C VAL A 109 9.69 -7.71 3.59
N ASP A 110 10.24 -8.37 4.61
CA ASP A 110 11.09 -9.54 4.44
C ASP A 110 10.34 -10.72 3.79
N PHE A 111 9.09 -10.95 4.19
CA PHE A 111 8.22 -11.96 3.59
C PHE A 111 8.00 -11.71 2.09
N LEU A 112 7.72 -10.46 1.71
CA LEU A 112 7.45 -10.11 0.32
C LEU A 112 8.72 -10.16 -0.54
N ILE A 113 9.83 -9.62 -0.07
CA ILE A 113 11.09 -9.61 -0.83
C ILE A 113 11.59 -11.04 -1.08
N ASN A 114 11.50 -11.92 -0.10
CA ASN A 114 12.01 -13.30 -0.17
C ASN A 114 10.95 -14.31 -0.63
N GLY A 115 9.70 -13.89 -0.78
CA GLY A 115 8.57 -14.74 -1.14
C GLY A 115 8.29 -14.81 -2.63
N THR A 116 7.17 -15.47 -2.96
CA THR A 116 6.68 -15.67 -4.33
C THR A 116 5.45 -14.85 -4.67
N LEU A 117 4.82 -14.20 -3.67
CA LEU A 117 3.69 -13.32 -3.90
C LEU A 117 4.13 -12.11 -4.72
N ASP A 118 3.35 -11.71 -5.70
CA ASP A 118 3.59 -10.45 -6.40
C ASP A 118 3.32 -9.27 -5.47
N TYR A 119 4.17 -8.26 -5.55
CA TYR A 119 4.03 -7.11 -4.67
C TYR A 119 4.57 -5.81 -5.27
N GLU A 120 4.15 -4.72 -4.68
CA GLU A 120 4.76 -3.40 -4.83
C GLU A 120 4.88 -2.71 -3.46
N PHE A 121 5.95 -1.96 -3.26
CA PHE A 121 6.04 -0.99 -2.18
C PHE A 121 5.73 0.40 -2.72
N ARG A 122 5.10 1.25 -1.90
CA ARG A 122 4.76 2.61 -2.31
C ARG A 122 4.84 3.60 -1.15
N THR A 123 5.16 4.85 -1.44
CA THR A 123 5.11 5.95 -0.48
C THR A 123 4.42 7.15 -1.09
N THR A 124 3.44 7.72 -0.40
CA THR A 124 2.95 9.07 -0.71
C THR A 124 3.96 10.07 -0.17
N VAL A 125 4.59 10.82 -1.08
CA VAL A 125 5.70 11.71 -0.75
C VAL A 125 5.19 13.10 -0.40
N VAL A 126 5.42 13.51 0.85
CA VAL A 126 4.96 14.78 1.43
C VAL A 126 6.18 15.63 1.81
N LYS A 127 6.19 16.89 1.42
CA LYS A 127 7.37 17.76 1.55
C LYS A 127 7.75 18.04 3.01
N GLU A 128 6.78 18.16 3.88
CA GLU A 128 6.98 18.46 5.31
C GLU A 128 7.36 17.21 6.12
N LEU A 129 7.20 16.01 5.53
CA LEU A 129 7.37 14.73 6.22
C LEU A 129 8.58 13.94 5.74
N HIS A 130 9.06 14.21 4.52
CA HIS A 130 10.12 13.42 3.89
C HIS A 130 11.30 14.29 3.48
N SER A 131 12.49 13.76 3.65
CA SER A 131 13.75 14.34 3.21
C SER A 131 14.50 13.38 2.26
N GLU A 132 15.54 13.86 1.62
CA GLU A 132 16.42 13.03 0.79
C GLU A 132 17.01 11.86 1.59
N GLN A 133 17.39 12.11 2.85
CA GLN A 133 17.96 11.10 3.74
C GLN A 133 17.00 9.95 4.02
N ASP A 134 15.69 10.23 4.07
CA ASP A 134 14.66 9.21 4.22
C ASP A 134 14.68 8.25 3.03
N PHE A 135 14.79 8.75 1.80
CA PHE A 135 14.83 7.90 0.61
C PHE A 135 16.12 7.10 0.48
N VAL A 136 17.25 7.64 0.94
CA VAL A 136 18.50 6.86 1.07
C VAL A 136 18.33 5.71 2.06
N ALA A 137 17.69 5.96 3.20
CA ALA A 137 17.47 4.94 4.22
C ALA A 137 16.41 3.91 3.79
N ILE A 138 15.31 4.34 3.15
CA ILE A 138 14.29 3.47 2.56
C ILE A 138 14.92 2.55 1.51
N GLY A 139 15.72 3.10 0.59
CA GLY A 139 16.39 2.32 -0.44
C GLY A 139 17.31 1.24 0.11
N LYS A 140 18.02 1.53 1.20
CA LYS A 140 18.83 0.53 1.91
C LYS A 140 17.97 -0.56 2.55
N TRP A 141 16.89 -0.16 3.23
CA TRP A 141 15.98 -1.08 3.89
C TRP A 141 15.27 -2.02 2.91
N LEU A 142 14.80 -1.46 1.79
CA LEU A 142 14.09 -2.21 0.75
C LEU A 142 15.02 -2.78 -0.33
N SER A 143 16.31 -2.88 -0.07
CA SER A 143 17.27 -3.47 -1.02
C SER A 143 16.86 -4.90 -1.37
N GLY A 144 16.80 -5.19 -2.68
CA GLY A 144 16.29 -6.46 -3.20
C GLY A 144 14.79 -6.45 -3.54
N ALA A 145 14.06 -5.38 -3.24
CA ALA A 145 12.68 -5.24 -3.70
C ALA A 145 12.62 -5.17 -5.23
N LYS A 146 11.55 -5.75 -5.81
CA LYS A 146 11.33 -5.79 -7.27
C LYS A 146 10.88 -4.43 -7.82
N ALA A 147 9.98 -3.76 -7.07
CA ALA A 147 9.37 -2.51 -7.52
C ALA A 147 9.01 -1.60 -6.34
N TYR A 148 9.15 -0.29 -6.57
CA TYR A 148 8.78 0.76 -5.63
C TYR A 148 8.12 1.94 -6.35
N TYR A 149 7.08 2.52 -5.74
CA TYR A 149 6.32 3.61 -6.34
C TYR A 149 6.30 4.84 -5.42
N LEU A 150 6.81 5.95 -5.94
CA LEU A 150 6.68 7.26 -5.31
C LEU A 150 5.39 7.91 -5.80
N GLN A 151 4.43 8.12 -4.90
CA GLN A 151 3.18 8.78 -5.21
C GLN A 151 3.26 10.25 -4.81
N ALA A 152 3.07 11.16 -5.77
CA ALA A 152 2.99 12.58 -5.46
C ALA A 152 1.79 12.84 -4.54
N TYR A 153 2.01 13.57 -3.44
CA TYR A 153 0.93 14.04 -2.60
C TYR A 153 0.04 15.01 -3.39
N ARG A 154 -1.26 14.85 -3.25
CA ARG A 154 -2.27 15.80 -3.76
C ARG A 154 -3.12 16.28 -2.60
N ASP A 155 -3.19 17.59 -2.43
CA ASP A 155 -4.11 18.18 -1.46
C ASP A 155 -5.54 18.11 -2.00
N SER A 156 -6.47 17.77 -1.14
CA SER A 156 -7.90 17.71 -1.45
C SER A 156 -8.73 18.02 -0.20
N GLU A 157 -9.99 18.38 -0.39
CA GLU A 157 -10.95 18.62 0.71
C GLU A 157 -11.15 17.38 1.60
N GLU A 158 -10.73 16.20 1.14
CA GLU A 158 -10.83 14.92 1.88
C GLU A 158 -9.63 14.67 2.79
N VAL A 159 -8.57 15.48 2.71
CA VAL A 159 -7.39 15.34 3.56
C VAL A 159 -7.72 15.83 4.97
N LEU A 160 -7.59 14.93 5.95
CA LEU A 160 -7.96 15.22 7.34
C LEU A 160 -7.07 16.27 8.02
N GLN A 161 -5.82 16.41 7.59
CA GLN A 161 -4.87 17.37 8.15
C GLN A 161 -4.34 18.29 7.04
N PRO A 162 -4.81 19.54 6.99
CA PRO A 162 -4.34 20.52 6.02
C PRO A 162 -2.91 20.97 6.35
N GLY A 163 -2.25 21.60 5.36
CA GLY A 163 -0.93 22.22 5.56
C GLY A 163 0.23 21.42 5.00
N PHE A 164 -0.04 20.34 4.29
CA PHE A 164 0.97 19.57 3.56
C PHE A 164 1.09 20.05 2.11
N SER A 165 2.28 19.89 1.53
CA SER A 165 2.55 20.24 0.14
C SER A 165 3.28 19.13 -0.62
N SER A 166 3.15 19.19 -1.95
CA SER A 166 3.82 18.27 -2.87
C SER A 166 5.25 18.74 -3.13
N PHE A 167 6.13 17.78 -3.38
CA PHE A 167 7.41 18.04 -4.02
C PHE A 167 7.24 18.38 -5.50
N SER A 168 8.21 19.10 -6.07
CA SER A 168 8.25 19.29 -7.51
C SER A 168 8.58 17.98 -8.24
N TYR A 169 8.22 17.90 -9.53
CA TYR A 169 8.62 16.76 -10.37
C TYR A 169 10.14 16.51 -10.33
N LYS A 170 10.93 17.58 -10.33
CA LYS A 170 12.40 17.49 -10.26
C LYS A 170 12.89 16.84 -8.98
N ASP A 171 12.26 17.17 -7.83
CA ASP A 171 12.62 16.57 -6.55
C ASP A 171 12.22 15.10 -6.51
N LEU A 172 11.02 14.75 -6.99
CA LEU A 172 10.55 13.35 -7.07
C LEU A 172 11.44 12.51 -7.99
N GLU A 173 11.85 13.06 -9.13
CA GLU A 173 12.79 12.38 -10.04
C GLU A 173 14.16 12.19 -9.39
N HIS A 174 14.63 13.14 -8.60
CA HIS A 174 15.85 13.00 -7.80
C HIS A 174 15.74 11.86 -6.78
N PHE A 175 14.64 11.79 -6.02
CA PHE A 175 14.39 10.69 -5.08
C PHE A 175 14.29 9.34 -5.77
N ARG A 176 13.66 9.31 -6.95
CA ARG A 176 13.61 8.12 -7.79
C ARG A 176 15.01 7.62 -8.13
N GLN A 177 15.93 8.50 -8.55
CA GLN A 177 17.30 8.14 -8.87
C GLN A 177 18.09 7.61 -7.66
N ILE A 178 17.84 8.15 -6.47
CA ILE A 178 18.43 7.64 -5.22
C ILE A 178 17.98 6.19 -4.99
N LEU A 179 16.68 5.94 -5.06
CA LEU A 179 16.11 4.61 -4.82
C LEU A 179 16.53 3.59 -5.88
N MET A 180 16.70 4.00 -7.13
CA MET A 180 17.18 3.13 -8.22
C MET A 180 18.61 2.62 -8.04
N GLN A 181 19.36 3.12 -7.06
CA GLN A 181 20.67 2.55 -6.71
C GLN A 181 20.56 1.17 -6.05
N THR A 182 19.40 0.85 -5.47
CA THR A 182 19.18 -0.39 -4.71
C THR A 182 17.93 -1.16 -5.13
N ILE A 183 17.01 -0.53 -5.86
CA ILE A 183 15.74 -1.10 -6.32
C ILE A 183 15.67 -0.97 -7.85
N PRO A 184 15.49 -2.07 -8.60
CA PRO A 184 15.61 -2.06 -10.06
C PRO A 184 14.49 -1.28 -10.78
N LEU A 185 13.29 -1.26 -10.22
CA LEU A 185 12.14 -0.53 -10.78
C LEU A 185 11.62 0.47 -9.75
N VAL A 186 11.78 1.75 -10.06
CA VAL A 186 11.17 2.84 -9.28
C VAL A 186 10.41 3.75 -10.25
N GLU A 187 9.12 3.93 -10.01
CA GLU A 187 8.26 4.76 -10.84
C GLU A 187 7.58 5.87 -10.03
N LEU A 188 7.25 6.95 -10.71
CA LEU A 188 6.49 8.08 -10.16
C LEU A 188 5.01 7.92 -10.53
N ARG A 189 4.12 8.14 -9.58
CA ARG A 189 2.67 8.14 -9.78
C ARG A 189 2.05 9.47 -9.32
N GLY A 190 0.92 9.84 -9.94
CA GLY A 190 0.20 11.06 -9.56
C GLY A 190 0.89 12.36 -9.97
N ILE A 191 1.77 12.32 -10.94
CA ILE A 191 2.39 13.47 -11.60
C ILE A 191 1.65 13.69 -12.91
N ASP A 192 0.87 14.78 -12.99
CA ASP A 192 0.24 15.28 -14.22
C ASP A 192 0.98 16.53 -14.70
#